data_014e75ff126bc69cfbeca3dfe5983063
#
_entry.id   014e75ff126bc69cfbeca3dfe5983063
#
_cell.length_a   1.000
_cell.length_b   1.000
_cell.length_c   1.000
_cell.angle_alpha   90.00
_cell.angle_beta   90.00
_cell.angle_gamma   90.00
#
_symmetry.space_group_name_H-M   'P 1'
#
loop_
_entity.id
_entity.type
_entity.pdbx_description
1 polymer ?
#
loop_
_entity_poly.entity_id
_entity_poly.type
_entity_poly.pdbx_seq_one_letter_code
_entity_poly.pdbx_strand_id
1 'polypeptide(L)'
;MFTKYNLPGMVLGVGIALTILAAPAYRSIAIAQDKSSGGEKGEVERGRYLVEEVAKCAECHTPRNDRGELRADAWLRGGPVWIRPVAHISNWADNAPPLAGFPSFTEEQGETILEKGTGPQGEELRPPMHIYHMNHADAKAIIAYLKSLPRGH
;
A
#
# COMPACT_ATOMS: atom_id res chain seq x y z
N MET A 1 -82.76 22.94 -2.88
CA MET A 1 -83.59 21.83 -3.30
C MET A 1 -83.01 20.53 -2.77
N PHE A 2 -83.71 19.95 -1.81
CA PHE A 2 -83.27 18.79 -1.04
C PHE A 2 -83.45 17.50 -1.82
N THR A 3 -82.57 16.59 -1.68
CA THR A 3 -82.96 15.19 -1.73
C THR A 3 -82.00 14.36 -0.85
N LYS A 4 -82.59 13.88 0.22
CA LYS A 4 -82.06 12.83 1.14
C LYS A 4 -82.15 11.50 0.46
N TYR A 5 -81.08 10.69 0.62
CA TYR A 5 -81.22 9.25 0.51
C TYR A 5 -80.71 8.55 1.77
N ASN A 6 -81.69 7.80 2.30
CA ASN A 6 -81.56 6.95 3.47
C ASN A 6 -80.74 5.72 3.22
N LEU A 7 -80.05 5.28 4.27
CA LEU A 7 -79.43 3.94 4.37
C LEU A 7 -80.49 2.84 4.47
N PRO A 8 -80.11 1.64 4.18
CA PRO A 8 -80.11 0.68 5.28
C PRO A 8 -78.81 -0.09 5.43
N GLY A 9 -78.58 -0.43 6.69
CA GLY A 9 -77.37 -1.16 7.14
C GLY A 9 -77.30 -2.62 6.66
N MET A 10 -76.14 -3.07 6.63
CA MET A 10 -75.87 -4.50 6.66
C MET A 10 -74.56 -4.75 7.44
N VAL A 11 -74.81 -5.31 8.61
CA VAL A 11 -73.82 -5.92 9.47
C VAL A 11 -73.39 -7.23 8.81
N LEU A 12 -72.15 -7.50 8.71
CA LEU A 12 -71.61 -8.87 8.73
C LEU A 12 -70.10 -8.87 8.48
N GLY A 13 -69.45 -9.47 9.41
CA GLY A 13 -68.36 -10.38 9.12
C GLY A 13 -66.97 -9.89 9.53
N VAL A 14 -66.68 -10.12 10.82
CA VAL A 14 -65.29 -10.12 11.32
C VAL A 14 -64.54 -11.26 10.65
N GLY A 15 -63.75 -10.96 9.64
CA GLY A 15 -62.76 -11.88 9.06
C GLY A 15 -61.40 -11.33 9.37
N ILE A 16 -60.80 -11.79 10.47
CA ILE A 16 -59.38 -11.55 10.75
C ILE A 16 -58.59 -12.41 9.81
N ALA A 17 -58.24 -11.87 8.64
CA ALA A 17 -57.23 -12.49 7.78
C ALA A 17 -55.85 -12.16 8.37
N LEU A 18 -55.28 -13.14 9.04
CA LEU A 18 -53.91 -13.10 9.51
C LEU A 18 -53.00 -13.18 8.25
N THR A 19 -52.73 -12.07 7.63
CA THR A 19 -51.66 -11.98 6.62
C THR A 19 -50.32 -12.05 7.34
N ILE A 20 -49.75 -13.25 7.35
CA ILE A 20 -48.37 -13.46 7.69
C ILE A 20 -47.56 -12.75 6.61
N LEU A 21 -47.12 -11.52 6.88
CA LEU A 21 -46.09 -10.85 6.11
C LEU A 21 -44.80 -11.68 6.29
N ALA A 22 -44.55 -12.58 5.35
CA ALA A 22 -43.24 -13.12 5.16
C ALA A 22 -42.32 -11.96 4.78
N ALA A 23 -41.65 -11.38 5.76
CA ALA A 23 -40.56 -10.45 5.52
C ALA A 23 -39.53 -11.20 4.68
N PRO A 24 -39.17 -10.71 3.49
CA PRO A 24 -38.03 -11.27 2.79
C PRO A 24 -36.84 -11.09 3.72
N ALA A 25 -36.29 -12.21 4.18
CA ALA A 25 -34.99 -12.22 4.81
C ALA A 25 -34.02 -11.62 3.79
N TYR A 26 -33.80 -10.32 3.89
CA TYR A 26 -32.60 -9.71 3.31
C TYR A 26 -31.45 -10.40 4.01
N ARG A 27 -31.00 -11.50 3.43
CA ARG A 27 -29.64 -11.94 3.66
C ARG A 27 -28.78 -10.74 3.30
N SER A 28 -28.40 -9.99 4.32
CA SER A 28 -27.24 -9.15 4.25
C SER A 28 -26.12 -10.11 3.83
N ILE A 29 -25.83 -10.13 2.54
CA ILE A 29 -24.56 -10.59 2.06
C ILE A 29 -23.61 -9.56 2.69
N ALA A 30 -23.19 -9.86 3.93
CA ALA A 30 -21.96 -9.32 4.43
C ALA A 30 -20.96 -9.72 3.37
N ILE A 31 -20.63 -8.80 2.48
CA ILE A 31 -19.39 -8.85 1.76
C ILE A 31 -18.40 -8.85 2.90
N ALA A 32 -17.98 -10.03 3.30
CA ALA A 32 -16.78 -10.20 4.09
C ALA A 32 -15.73 -9.56 3.20
N GLN A 33 -15.45 -8.28 3.44
CA GLN A 33 -14.25 -7.66 2.96
C GLN A 33 -13.17 -8.59 3.47
N ASP A 34 -12.62 -9.34 2.54
CA ASP A 34 -11.54 -10.26 2.80
C ASP A 34 -10.39 -9.44 3.41
N LYS A 35 -10.42 -9.33 4.74
CA LYS A 35 -9.29 -8.83 5.51
C LYS A 35 -8.07 -9.74 5.40
N SER A 36 -8.22 -10.87 4.72
CA SER A 36 -7.14 -11.82 4.47
C SER A 36 -6.32 -11.49 3.22
N SER A 37 -6.76 -10.58 2.34
CA SER A 37 -5.92 -10.09 1.23
C SER A 37 -4.79 -9.17 1.68
N GLY A 38 -4.77 -8.75 2.94
CA GLY A 38 -3.69 -8.04 3.63
C GLY A 38 -2.74 -8.96 4.41
N GLY A 39 -2.79 -10.28 4.19
CA GLY A 39 -1.78 -11.17 4.76
C GLY A 39 -0.38 -10.85 4.23
N GLU A 40 0.64 -11.36 4.90
CA GLU A 40 2.06 -11.16 4.59
C GLU A 40 2.38 -11.21 3.08
N LYS A 41 1.73 -12.12 2.34
CA LYS A 41 1.90 -12.21 0.88
C LYS A 41 1.39 -10.97 0.14
N GLY A 42 0.24 -10.43 0.54
CA GLY A 42 -0.32 -9.21 -0.07
C GLY A 42 0.53 -7.98 0.24
N GLU A 43 1.08 -7.90 1.44
CA GLU A 43 2.00 -6.85 1.86
C GLU A 43 3.31 -6.89 1.05
N VAL A 44 3.92 -8.06 0.91
CA VAL A 44 5.12 -8.27 0.08
C VAL A 44 4.86 -7.92 -1.38
N GLU A 45 3.73 -8.33 -1.95
CA GLU A 45 3.38 -8.03 -3.34
C GLU A 45 3.13 -6.53 -3.56
N ARG A 46 2.48 -5.86 -2.60
CA ARG A 46 2.34 -4.40 -2.60
C ARG A 46 3.70 -3.72 -2.56
N GLY A 47 4.59 -4.19 -1.69
CA GLY A 47 5.95 -3.69 -1.57
C GLY A 47 6.75 -3.87 -2.86
N ARG A 48 6.64 -5.04 -3.49
CA ARG A 48 7.26 -5.31 -4.79
C ARG A 48 6.84 -4.28 -5.83
N TYR A 49 5.53 -4.07 -5.98
CA TYR A 49 5.01 -3.08 -6.92
C TYR A 49 5.54 -1.67 -6.63
N LEU A 50 5.58 -1.27 -5.36
CA LEU A 50 6.08 0.06 -4.98
C LEU A 50 7.57 0.22 -5.28
N VAL A 51 8.39 -0.78 -4.97
CA VAL A 51 9.84 -0.75 -5.19
C VAL A 51 10.20 -0.79 -6.67
N GLU A 52 9.55 -1.66 -7.44
CA GLU A 52 9.92 -1.91 -8.82
C GLU A 52 9.26 -0.94 -9.79
N GLU A 53 7.98 -0.58 -9.57
CA GLU A 53 7.21 0.17 -10.57
C GLU A 53 6.97 1.63 -10.19
N VAL A 54 6.85 1.94 -8.92
CA VAL A 54 6.49 3.29 -8.47
C VAL A 54 7.73 4.10 -8.06
N ALA A 55 8.45 3.64 -7.04
CA ALA A 55 9.59 4.35 -6.48
C ALA A 55 10.89 4.09 -7.25
N LYS A 56 10.93 3.05 -8.09
CA LYS A 56 12.09 2.69 -8.94
C LYS A 56 13.40 2.59 -8.16
N CYS A 57 13.37 2.00 -6.98
CA CYS A 57 14.52 1.92 -6.06
C CYS A 57 15.75 1.30 -6.73
N ALA A 58 15.53 0.32 -7.60
CA ALA A 58 16.60 -0.38 -8.32
C ALA A 58 17.46 0.54 -9.20
N GLU A 59 16.93 1.66 -9.68
CA GLU A 59 17.69 2.59 -10.53
C GLU A 59 18.95 3.13 -9.85
N CYS A 60 18.89 3.32 -8.54
CA CYS A 60 20.03 3.78 -7.75
C CYS A 60 20.62 2.67 -6.86
N HIS A 61 19.81 1.71 -6.40
CA HIS A 61 20.25 0.69 -5.45
C HIS A 61 20.65 -0.64 -6.10
N THR A 62 20.73 -0.73 -7.42
CA THR A 62 21.30 -1.86 -8.15
C THR A 62 22.53 -1.41 -8.93
N PRO A 63 23.67 -2.11 -8.83
CA PRO A 63 24.85 -1.74 -9.60
C PRO A 63 24.60 -1.94 -11.09
N ARG A 64 25.35 -1.21 -11.92
CA ARG A 64 25.30 -1.32 -13.37
C ARG A 64 26.54 -2.02 -13.92
N ASN A 65 26.38 -2.64 -15.08
CA ASN A 65 27.49 -3.18 -15.84
C ASN A 65 28.16 -2.08 -16.70
N ASP A 66 29.21 -2.44 -17.44
CA ASP A 66 29.96 -1.51 -18.29
C ASP A 66 29.14 -0.90 -19.43
N ARG A 67 27.97 -1.48 -19.75
CA ARG A 67 27.02 -0.95 -20.73
C ARG A 67 25.97 -0.02 -20.11
N GLY A 68 26.01 0.18 -18.78
CA GLY A 68 25.05 0.99 -18.05
C GLY A 68 23.74 0.29 -17.71
N GLU A 69 23.62 -1.02 -17.97
CA GLU A 69 22.43 -1.80 -17.67
C GLU A 69 22.43 -2.26 -16.20
N LEU A 70 21.26 -2.35 -15.58
CA LEU A 70 21.11 -2.87 -14.22
C LEU A 70 21.55 -4.35 -14.17
N ARG A 71 22.34 -4.70 -13.19
CA ARG A 71 22.78 -6.08 -12.98
C ARG A 71 21.71 -6.88 -12.25
N ALA A 72 21.01 -7.76 -12.97
CA ALA A 72 19.97 -8.62 -12.39
C ALA A 72 20.50 -9.58 -11.31
N ASP A 73 21.77 -10.02 -11.45
CA ASP A 73 22.45 -10.87 -10.48
C ASP A 73 22.82 -10.14 -9.17
N ALA A 74 22.77 -8.81 -9.18
CA ALA A 74 23.04 -7.94 -8.04
C ALA A 74 21.85 -7.01 -7.71
N TRP A 75 20.63 -7.48 -7.95
CA TRP A 75 19.41 -6.72 -7.74
C TRP A 75 19.32 -6.14 -6.33
N LEU A 76 19.16 -4.82 -6.23
CA LEU A 76 19.05 -4.05 -4.97
C LEU A 76 20.22 -4.27 -3.99
N ARG A 77 21.40 -4.63 -4.45
CA ARG A 77 22.59 -4.86 -3.60
C ARG A 77 23.45 -3.61 -3.36
N GLY A 78 22.92 -2.44 -3.72
CA GLY A 78 23.66 -1.18 -3.59
C GLY A 78 24.76 -1.03 -4.63
N GLY A 79 25.40 0.12 -4.63
CA GLY A 79 26.51 0.40 -5.55
C GLY A 79 26.72 1.87 -5.85
N PRO A 80 27.63 2.19 -6.76
CA PRO A 80 27.86 3.57 -7.17
C PRO A 80 26.61 4.21 -7.78
N VAL A 81 26.31 5.42 -7.35
CA VAL A 81 25.25 6.24 -7.93
C VAL A 81 25.72 6.72 -9.31
N TRP A 82 24.97 6.35 -10.34
CA TRP A 82 25.37 6.56 -11.74
C TRP A 82 25.07 7.96 -12.28
N ILE A 83 24.22 8.74 -11.58
CA ILE A 83 23.88 10.11 -11.94
C ILE A 83 24.73 11.12 -11.18
N ARG A 84 24.98 12.29 -11.78
CA ARG A 84 25.73 13.37 -11.18
C ARG A 84 24.92 14.65 -11.25
N PRO A 85 25.02 15.54 -10.23
CA PRO A 85 24.34 16.82 -10.27
C PRO A 85 25.01 17.75 -11.28
N VAL A 86 24.23 18.60 -11.94
CA VAL A 86 24.75 19.65 -12.86
C VAL A 86 25.41 20.81 -12.13
N ALA A 87 25.09 21.00 -10.84
CA ALA A 87 25.70 21.98 -9.96
C ALA A 87 26.40 21.28 -8.79
N HIS A 88 27.36 21.96 -8.15
CA HIS A 88 28.01 21.40 -6.97
C HIS A 88 27.01 21.25 -5.81
N ILE A 89 26.80 20.03 -5.35
CA ILE A 89 26.01 19.68 -4.16
C ILE A 89 26.95 18.93 -3.21
N SER A 90 27.31 19.57 -2.09
CA SER A 90 28.37 19.12 -1.19
C SER A 90 28.05 17.79 -0.49
N ASN A 91 26.77 17.47 -0.30
CA ASN A 91 26.31 16.24 0.35
C ASN A 91 25.75 15.21 -0.63
N TRP A 92 26.07 15.29 -1.93
CA TRP A 92 25.68 14.28 -2.91
C TRP A 92 26.22 12.90 -2.55
N ALA A 93 25.39 11.86 -2.58
CA ALA A 93 25.79 10.50 -2.27
C ALA A 93 26.49 9.87 -3.48
N ASP A 94 27.70 9.36 -3.29
CA ASP A 94 28.41 8.60 -4.35
C ASP A 94 28.01 7.14 -4.43
N ASN A 95 27.44 6.58 -3.34
CA ASN A 95 27.01 5.19 -3.27
C ASN A 95 25.64 5.10 -2.62
N ALA A 96 24.82 4.17 -3.13
CA ALA A 96 23.56 3.77 -2.56
C ALA A 96 23.74 2.49 -1.73
N PRO A 97 23.17 2.39 -0.52
CA PRO A 97 23.31 1.20 0.31
C PRO A 97 22.54 -0.01 -0.26
N PRO A 98 22.88 -1.25 0.17
CA PRO A 98 22.12 -2.43 -0.19
C PRO A 98 20.74 -2.42 0.48
N LEU A 99 19.71 -2.79 -0.28
CA LEU A 99 18.34 -2.92 0.17
C LEU A 99 17.88 -4.38 0.25
N ALA A 100 18.41 -5.27 -0.59
CA ALA A 100 18.03 -6.68 -0.61
C ALA A 100 18.35 -7.35 0.73
N GLY A 101 17.34 -7.97 1.35
CA GLY A 101 17.42 -8.54 2.70
C GLY A 101 17.45 -7.49 3.82
N PHE A 102 17.35 -6.22 3.51
CA PHE A 102 17.30 -5.07 4.39
C PHE A 102 18.38 -5.07 5.48
N PRO A 103 19.68 -5.14 5.13
CA PRO A 103 20.73 -5.39 6.10
C PRO A 103 21.21 -4.15 6.88
N SER A 104 20.90 -2.94 6.39
CA SER A 104 21.53 -1.70 6.87
C SER A 104 20.73 -0.96 7.92
N PHE A 105 19.44 -1.27 8.08
CA PHE A 105 18.51 -0.54 8.94
C PHE A 105 17.58 -1.48 9.69
N THR A 106 17.00 -1.00 10.82
CA THR A 106 15.83 -1.64 11.41
C THR A 106 14.57 -1.29 10.63
N GLU A 107 13.47 -2.01 10.90
CA GLU A 107 12.18 -1.73 10.23
C GLU A 107 11.72 -0.32 10.52
N GLU A 108 11.75 0.10 11.78
CA GLU A 108 11.34 1.44 12.22
C GLU A 108 12.21 2.56 11.58
N GLN A 109 13.49 2.28 11.42
CA GLN A 109 14.39 3.22 10.71
C GLN A 109 14.00 3.34 9.24
N GLY A 110 13.73 2.21 8.59
CA GLY A 110 13.28 2.19 7.20
C GLY A 110 11.94 2.89 7.00
N GLU A 111 10.98 2.65 7.89
CA GLU A 111 9.70 3.36 7.89
C GLU A 111 9.92 4.87 8.02
N THR A 112 10.73 5.30 8.97
CA THR A 112 11.06 6.72 9.18
C THR A 112 11.72 7.35 7.95
N ILE A 113 12.64 6.64 7.30
CA ILE A 113 13.27 7.07 6.05
C ILE A 113 12.24 7.30 4.95
N LEU A 114 11.31 6.37 4.76
CA LEU A 114 10.31 6.44 3.69
C LEU A 114 9.18 7.43 4.00
N GLU A 115 8.78 7.57 5.25
CA GLU A 115 7.69 8.45 5.67
C GLU A 115 8.15 9.92 5.83
N LYS A 116 9.31 10.13 6.44
CA LYS A 116 9.77 11.47 6.87
C LYS A 116 10.97 11.99 6.10
N GLY A 117 11.69 11.12 5.39
CA GLY A 117 12.91 11.52 4.69
C GLY A 117 14.07 11.80 5.64
N THR A 118 14.07 11.21 6.83
CA THR A 118 15.15 11.36 7.82
C THR A 118 15.86 10.04 8.07
N GLY A 119 17.16 10.09 8.14
CA GLY A 119 18.01 8.95 8.47
C GLY A 119 17.96 8.55 9.95
N PRO A 120 18.65 7.46 10.33
CA PRO A 120 18.58 6.88 11.68
C PRO A 120 18.99 7.79 12.84
N GLN A 121 19.83 8.79 12.59
CA GLN A 121 20.26 9.78 13.59
C GLN A 121 19.52 11.12 13.47
N GLY A 122 18.43 11.15 12.66
CA GLY A 122 17.66 12.38 12.42
C GLY A 122 18.26 13.29 11.33
N GLU A 123 19.31 12.83 10.65
CA GLU A 123 19.92 13.53 9.53
C GLU A 123 19.02 13.52 8.30
N GLU A 124 19.13 14.53 7.44
CA GLU A 124 18.46 14.56 6.15
C GLU A 124 19.05 13.53 5.20
N LEU A 125 18.20 12.92 4.37
CA LEU A 125 18.65 12.00 3.32
C LEU A 125 19.55 12.76 2.34
N ARG A 126 20.62 12.09 1.93
CA ARG A 126 21.56 12.63 0.96
C ARG A 126 21.03 12.49 -0.47
N PRO A 127 20.99 13.57 -1.26
CA PRO A 127 20.65 13.46 -2.68
C PRO A 127 21.61 12.48 -3.38
N PRO A 128 21.17 11.76 -4.39
CA PRO A 128 19.88 11.84 -5.07
C PRO A 128 18.75 11.04 -4.44
N MET A 129 18.92 10.48 -3.22
CA MET A 129 17.82 9.76 -2.57
C MET A 129 16.62 10.69 -2.43
N HIS A 130 15.49 10.24 -2.97
CA HIS A 130 14.25 11.01 -2.97
C HIS A 130 13.53 10.92 -1.61
N ILE A 131 12.91 12.02 -1.18
CA ILE A 131 12.03 12.05 -0.02
C ILE A 131 10.62 11.72 -0.49
N TYR A 132 10.11 10.55 -0.11
CA TYR A 132 8.87 10.02 -0.65
C TYR A 132 7.61 10.48 0.10
N HIS A 133 7.70 10.75 1.42
CA HIS A 133 6.54 11.02 2.28
C HIS A 133 5.45 9.96 2.16
N MET A 134 5.84 8.70 2.19
CA MET A 134 4.92 7.57 2.08
C MET A 134 4.02 7.47 3.32
N ASN A 135 2.82 6.92 3.14
CA ASN A 135 2.02 6.50 4.28
C ASN A 135 2.62 5.25 4.92
N HIS A 136 2.28 5.02 6.20
CA HIS A 136 2.83 3.91 6.99
C HIS A 136 2.62 2.53 6.35
N ALA A 137 1.45 2.27 5.77
CA ALA A 137 1.15 0.97 5.15
C ALA A 137 2.05 0.69 3.93
N ASP A 138 2.31 1.70 3.10
CA ASP A 138 3.19 1.57 1.95
C ASP A 138 4.67 1.44 2.37
N ALA A 139 5.10 2.18 3.40
CA ALA A 139 6.45 2.05 3.96
C ALA A 139 6.70 0.64 4.50
N LYS A 140 5.78 0.10 5.29
CA LYS A 140 5.83 -1.29 5.78
C LYS A 140 5.87 -2.31 4.64
N ALA A 141 5.02 -2.16 3.63
CA ALA A 141 4.97 -3.06 2.49
C ALA A 141 6.31 -3.10 1.75
N ILE A 142 6.94 -1.94 1.54
CA ILE A 142 8.28 -1.86 0.95
C ILE A 142 9.29 -2.65 1.78
N ILE A 143 9.31 -2.44 3.10
CA ILE A 143 10.25 -3.12 3.99
C ILE A 143 10.01 -4.63 4.00
N ALA A 144 8.76 -5.07 4.03
CA ALA A 144 8.40 -6.48 3.94
C ALA A 144 8.94 -7.12 2.65
N TYR A 145 8.77 -6.45 1.50
CA TYR A 145 9.33 -6.90 0.24
C TYR A 145 10.87 -6.95 0.27
N LEU A 146 11.53 -5.88 0.70
CA LEU A 146 12.99 -5.84 0.75
C LEU A 146 13.57 -6.93 1.64
N LYS A 147 12.95 -7.23 2.77
CA LYS A 147 13.33 -8.32 3.69
C LYS A 147 13.12 -9.69 3.08
N SER A 148 12.13 -9.87 2.21
CA SER A 148 11.87 -11.13 1.52
C SER A 148 12.93 -11.49 0.46
N LEU A 149 13.72 -10.51 0.02
CA LEU A 149 14.77 -10.72 -0.94
C LEU A 149 16.01 -11.39 -0.31
N PRO A 150 16.73 -12.25 -1.07
CA PRO A 150 17.93 -12.88 -0.55
C PRO A 150 19.02 -11.84 -0.26
N ARG A 151 19.64 -11.93 0.91
CA ARG A 151 20.83 -11.13 1.22
C ARG A 151 21.95 -11.48 0.26
N GLY A 152 22.62 -10.47 -0.29
CA GLY A 152 23.84 -10.69 -1.05
C GLY A 152 24.95 -11.19 -0.12
N HIS A 153 25.72 -12.15 -0.62
CA HIS A 153 27.00 -12.57 -0.02
C HIS A 153 28.10 -11.67 -0.52
#